data_26c5071c880d248291baa22dc14cdda2
#
_entry.id   26c5071c880d248291baa22dc14cdda2
#
_cell.length_a   1.000
_cell.length_b   1.000
_cell.length_c   1.000
_cell.angle_alpha   90.00
_cell.angle_beta   90.00
_cell.angle_gamma   90.00
#
_symmetry.space_group_name_H-M   'P 1'
#
loop_
_entity.id
_entity.type
_entity.pdbx_description
1 polymer ?
#
loop_
_entity_poly.entity_id
_entity_poly.type
_entity_poly.pdbx_seq_one_letter_code
_entity_poly.pdbx_strand_id
1 'polypeptide(L)'
;MLLPLEGVKVLDLSRILAGPHAAQTLSDMGAQVTKIEAPWGDDSRTWGPPFQSGFDGKEVASYFLSCNRGKEILFLNIKEERERVRALIEESDVVIENFRPGTFDRLLGPVRDDLIVCSISGYGQTGPRRDEPAFDLTMQARSGIMSVTGEGGGPPAKVGVAWIDVMSGMNAVSSILACLLRREKTGKGARIDISLWDTAMASLVNQAHNALAGMKTSRMGSSHPNLVANPQEQKPSLRAVDGDLADELVEALRVQLLA
;
A
#
# COMPACT_ATOMS: atom_id res chain seq x y z
N MET A 1 19.66 -19.83 -4.19
CA MET A 1 18.35 -19.95 -4.86
C MET A 1 18.04 -18.58 -5.44
N LEU A 2 17.71 -18.48 -6.74
CA LEU A 2 17.33 -17.21 -7.36
C LEU A 2 16.01 -16.73 -6.78
N LEU A 3 15.93 -15.46 -6.42
CA LEU A 3 14.67 -14.85 -5.97
C LEU A 3 13.75 -14.54 -7.19
N PRO A 4 12.42 -14.57 -7.03
CA PRO A 4 11.49 -14.44 -8.16
C PRO A 4 11.67 -13.18 -9.01
N LEU A 5 12.11 -12.08 -8.42
CA LEU A 5 12.31 -10.80 -9.10
C LEU A 5 13.79 -10.39 -9.19
N GLU A 6 14.71 -11.34 -9.07
CA GLU A 6 16.14 -11.05 -9.24
C GLU A 6 16.41 -10.47 -10.64
N GLY A 7 17.09 -9.32 -10.68
CA GLY A 7 17.36 -8.56 -11.91
C GLY A 7 16.31 -7.52 -12.28
N VAL A 8 15.13 -7.52 -11.64
CA VAL A 8 14.11 -6.47 -11.84
C VAL A 8 14.50 -5.22 -11.06
N LYS A 9 14.51 -4.07 -11.73
CA LYS A 9 14.81 -2.76 -11.14
C LYS A 9 13.53 -1.95 -10.94
N VAL A 10 13.30 -1.52 -9.70
CA VAL A 10 12.13 -0.72 -9.31
C VAL A 10 12.57 0.65 -8.80
N LEU A 11 12.01 1.71 -9.38
CA LEU A 11 12.18 3.07 -8.89
C LEU A 11 10.93 3.46 -8.08
N ASP A 12 11.12 3.69 -6.79
CA ASP A 12 10.08 4.11 -5.86
C ASP A 12 10.12 5.64 -5.68
N LEU A 13 9.22 6.34 -6.36
CA LEU A 13 8.99 7.80 -6.24
C LEU A 13 7.87 8.11 -5.24
N SER A 14 7.30 7.08 -4.62
CA SER A 14 6.18 7.22 -3.72
C SER A 14 6.61 7.55 -2.29
N ARG A 15 5.65 7.95 -1.47
CA ARG A 15 5.86 8.30 -0.06
C ARG A 15 4.72 7.78 0.81
N ILE A 16 4.90 7.86 2.11
CA ILE A 16 3.97 7.48 3.17
C ILE A 16 3.88 5.95 3.30
N LEU A 17 2.84 5.28 2.72
CA LEU A 17 2.61 3.87 2.98
C LEU A 17 2.28 3.04 1.74
N ALA A 18 1.22 3.29 1.01
CA ALA A 18 0.72 2.40 -0.05
C ALA A 18 1.78 2.03 -1.10
N GLY A 19 2.43 3.03 -1.69
CA GLY A 19 3.52 2.83 -2.66
C GLY A 19 4.78 2.25 -2.01
N PRO A 20 5.28 2.82 -0.89
CA PRO A 20 6.42 2.26 -0.18
C PRO A 20 6.24 0.80 0.25
N HIS A 21 5.04 0.41 0.70
CA HIS A 21 4.70 -0.98 1.03
C HIS A 21 4.77 -1.90 -0.20
N ALA A 22 4.24 -1.44 -1.33
CA ALA A 22 4.35 -2.19 -2.60
C ALA A 22 5.82 -2.37 -3.01
N ALA A 23 6.61 -1.30 -2.99
CA ALA A 23 8.02 -1.33 -3.33
C ALA A 23 8.83 -2.25 -2.41
N GLN A 24 8.56 -2.22 -1.08
CA GLN A 24 9.17 -3.14 -0.12
C GLN A 24 8.83 -4.60 -0.42
N THR A 25 7.57 -4.90 -0.72
CA THR A 25 7.14 -6.27 -1.05
C THR A 25 7.85 -6.79 -2.31
N LEU A 26 8.06 -5.94 -3.32
CA LEU A 26 8.86 -6.31 -4.50
C LEU A 26 10.34 -6.52 -4.14
N SER A 27 10.89 -5.71 -3.23
CA SER A 27 12.26 -5.91 -2.72
C SER A 27 12.40 -7.25 -1.98
N ASP A 28 11.42 -7.62 -1.14
CA ASP A 28 11.39 -8.91 -0.45
C ASP A 28 11.34 -10.10 -1.43
N MET A 29 10.81 -9.89 -2.65
CA MET A 29 10.80 -10.86 -3.74
C MET A 29 12.09 -10.85 -4.59
N GLY A 30 13.07 -10.00 -4.26
CA GLY A 30 14.38 -9.94 -4.92
C GLY A 30 14.58 -8.81 -5.91
N ALA A 31 13.62 -7.91 -6.09
CA ALA A 31 13.81 -6.73 -6.93
C ALA A 31 14.82 -5.75 -6.32
N GLN A 32 15.62 -5.09 -7.17
CA GLN A 32 16.48 -3.99 -6.78
C GLN A 32 15.64 -2.72 -6.70
N VAL A 33 15.39 -2.22 -5.50
CA VAL A 33 14.54 -1.06 -5.28
C VAL A 33 15.36 0.16 -4.90
N THR A 34 15.29 1.21 -5.73
CA THR A 34 15.82 2.53 -5.42
C THR A 34 14.67 3.47 -5.10
N LYS A 35 14.66 4.01 -3.86
CA LYS A 35 13.68 5.00 -3.42
C LYS A 35 14.25 6.41 -3.54
N ILE A 36 13.50 7.31 -4.17
CA ILE A 36 13.82 8.74 -4.18
C ILE A 36 13.01 9.44 -3.10
N GLU A 37 13.71 10.08 -2.19
CA GLU A 37 13.14 10.99 -1.21
C GLU A 37 13.53 12.44 -1.52
N ALA A 38 12.66 13.37 -1.14
CA ALA A 38 13.03 14.77 -1.13
C ALA A 38 14.23 15.02 -0.20
N PRO A 39 15.00 16.13 -0.36
CA PRO A 39 16.16 16.42 0.49
C PRO A 39 15.88 16.42 2.00
N TRP A 40 14.64 16.69 2.38
CA TRP A 40 14.16 16.65 3.78
C TRP A 40 13.60 15.30 4.22
N GLY A 41 13.56 14.29 3.33
CA GLY A 41 13.07 12.94 3.59
C GLY A 41 11.59 12.74 3.28
N ASP A 42 11.14 11.51 3.52
CA ASP A 42 9.71 11.13 3.53
C ASP A 42 9.07 11.61 4.84
N ASP A 43 7.88 12.19 4.78
CA ASP A 43 7.14 12.71 5.95
C ASP A 43 6.99 11.64 7.05
N SER A 44 6.84 10.37 6.68
CA SER A 44 6.70 9.26 7.61
C SER A 44 7.93 8.99 8.49
N ARG A 45 9.10 9.56 8.15
CA ARG A 45 10.30 9.49 8.99
C ARG A 45 10.12 10.16 10.35
N THR A 46 9.19 11.12 10.43
CA THR A 46 8.91 11.90 11.66
C THR A 46 7.66 11.43 12.41
N TRP A 47 6.95 10.41 11.89
CA TRP A 47 5.68 9.93 12.47
C TRP A 47 5.91 8.94 13.62
N GLY A 48 6.51 9.41 14.68
CA GLY A 48 6.73 8.70 15.94
C GLY A 48 6.04 9.35 17.14
N PRO A 49 6.16 8.79 18.35
CA PRO A 49 6.92 7.60 18.72
C PRO A 49 6.30 6.29 18.23
N PRO A 50 7.04 5.14 18.23
CA PRO A 50 8.44 5.03 18.63
C PRO A 50 9.41 5.45 17.53
N PHE A 51 10.62 5.88 17.96
CA PHE A 51 11.75 6.17 17.08
C PHE A 51 12.86 5.14 17.32
N GLN A 52 13.63 4.86 16.28
CA GLN A 52 14.78 3.96 16.32
C GLN A 52 16.00 4.64 15.69
N SER A 53 17.18 4.25 16.09
CA SER A 53 18.42 4.74 15.46
C SER A 53 18.54 4.21 14.04
N GLY A 54 18.62 5.10 13.06
CA GLY A 54 18.94 4.77 11.68
C GLY A 54 20.43 4.47 11.48
N PHE A 55 20.80 3.98 10.29
CA PHE A 55 22.19 3.67 9.94
C PHE A 55 23.11 4.89 9.96
N ASP A 56 22.58 6.08 9.78
CA ASP A 56 23.31 7.36 9.81
C ASP A 56 23.34 8.00 11.23
N GLY A 57 22.89 7.27 12.25
CA GLY A 57 22.80 7.71 13.64
C GLY A 57 21.67 8.71 13.94
N LYS A 58 20.83 9.03 12.95
CA LYS A 58 19.64 9.84 13.18
C LYS A 58 18.45 8.98 13.59
N GLU A 59 17.57 9.56 14.37
CA GLU A 59 16.32 8.91 14.73
C GLU A 59 15.33 8.86 13.56
N VAL A 60 14.73 7.69 13.36
CA VAL A 60 13.74 7.44 12.32
C VAL A 60 12.52 6.77 12.96
N ALA A 61 11.33 7.25 12.63
CA ALA A 61 10.10 6.65 13.14
C ALA A 61 9.93 5.20 12.65
N SER A 62 9.46 4.32 13.54
CA SER A 62 9.15 2.93 13.21
C SER A 62 8.13 2.81 12.07
N TYR A 63 7.27 3.81 11.90
CA TYR A 63 6.34 3.87 10.77
C TYR A 63 7.08 3.83 9.42
N PHE A 64 8.12 4.66 9.25
CA PHE A 64 8.94 4.65 8.05
C PHE A 64 9.64 3.30 7.84
N LEU A 65 10.20 2.73 8.90
CA LEU A 65 10.94 1.46 8.84
C LEU A 65 10.04 0.30 8.45
N SER A 66 8.75 0.34 8.80
CA SER A 66 7.78 -0.73 8.52
C SER A 66 7.53 -0.99 7.02
N CYS A 67 7.87 -0.04 6.14
CA CYS A 67 7.60 -0.15 4.70
C CYS A 67 8.78 0.25 3.79
N ASN A 68 10.02 0.34 4.33
CA ASN A 68 11.17 0.79 3.54
C ASN A 68 12.42 -0.07 3.69
N ARG A 69 12.31 -1.30 4.25
CA ARG A 69 13.47 -2.23 4.29
C ARG A 69 13.87 -2.67 2.88
N GLY A 70 15.13 -3.01 2.72
CA GLY A 70 15.67 -3.55 1.47
C GLY A 70 15.82 -2.55 0.33
N LYS A 71 15.57 -1.25 0.56
CA LYS A 71 15.65 -0.20 -0.45
C LYS A 71 16.96 0.57 -0.34
N GLU A 72 17.53 0.90 -1.49
CA GLU A 72 18.52 1.98 -1.61
C GLU A 72 17.78 3.33 -1.60
N ILE A 73 18.26 4.30 -0.82
CA ILE A 73 17.61 5.61 -0.69
C ILE A 73 18.51 6.69 -1.28
N LEU A 74 17.95 7.46 -2.22
CA LEU A 74 18.59 8.63 -2.81
C LEU A 74 17.79 9.89 -2.44
N PHE A 75 18.48 10.91 -1.91
CA PHE A 75 17.87 12.21 -1.63
C PHE A 75 18.03 13.11 -2.84
N LEU A 76 16.93 13.39 -3.56
CA LEU A 76 16.91 14.18 -4.78
C LEU A 76 15.70 15.12 -4.79
N ASN A 77 15.93 16.38 -5.17
CA ASN A 77 14.82 17.26 -5.51
C ASN A 77 14.37 16.98 -6.97
N ILE A 78 13.28 16.26 -7.14
CA ILE A 78 12.77 15.85 -8.46
C ILE A 78 12.59 17.05 -9.42
N LYS A 79 12.27 18.24 -8.92
CA LYS A 79 12.08 19.42 -9.77
C LYS A 79 13.40 20.02 -10.26
N GLU A 80 14.43 19.99 -9.43
CA GLU A 80 15.74 20.57 -9.71
C GLU A 80 16.66 19.57 -10.42
N GLU A 81 16.56 18.29 -10.05
CA GLU A 81 17.41 17.21 -10.56
C GLU A 81 16.65 16.28 -11.54
N ARG A 82 15.73 16.87 -12.29
CA ARG A 82 14.84 16.17 -13.22
C ARG A 82 15.58 15.21 -14.16
N GLU A 83 16.68 15.64 -14.75
CA GLU A 83 17.43 14.81 -15.71
C GLU A 83 18.04 13.58 -15.04
N ARG A 84 18.50 13.71 -13.79
CA ARG A 84 19.01 12.57 -13.02
C ARG A 84 17.89 11.56 -12.70
N VAL A 85 16.71 12.06 -12.33
CA VAL A 85 15.55 11.19 -12.09
C VAL A 85 15.09 10.50 -13.38
N ARG A 86 15.12 11.20 -14.52
CA ARG A 86 14.84 10.59 -15.83
C ARG A 86 15.81 9.48 -16.19
N ALA A 87 17.11 9.68 -15.94
CA ALA A 87 18.10 8.63 -16.16
C ALA A 87 17.81 7.37 -15.33
N LEU A 88 17.41 7.55 -14.06
CA LEU A 88 16.99 6.42 -13.22
C LEU A 88 15.72 5.73 -13.74
N ILE A 89 14.75 6.47 -14.29
CA ILE A 89 13.56 5.91 -14.93
C ILE A 89 13.95 5.07 -16.16
N GLU A 90 14.89 5.55 -16.98
CA GLU A 90 15.36 4.82 -18.17
C GLU A 90 16.09 3.50 -17.82
N GLU A 91 16.66 3.41 -16.61
CA GLU A 91 17.32 2.20 -16.13
C GLU A 91 16.37 1.23 -15.41
N SER A 92 15.13 1.65 -15.14
CA SER A 92 14.17 0.89 -14.31
C SER A 92 13.22 0.07 -15.16
N ASP A 93 12.75 -1.05 -14.64
CA ASP A 93 11.69 -1.87 -15.22
C ASP A 93 10.31 -1.41 -14.77
N VAL A 94 10.23 -0.91 -13.54
CA VAL A 94 9.01 -0.49 -12.88
C VAL A 94 9.24 0.85 -12.20
N VAL A 95 8.29 1.76 -12.31
CA VAL A 95 8.22 2.98 -11.51
C VAL A 95 6.93 2.95 -10.69
N ILE A 96 7.05 3.22 -9.39
CA ILE A 96 5.91 3.39 -8.48
C ILE A 96 5.86 4.85 -8.04
N GLU A 97 4.71 5.49 -8.18
CA GLU A 97 4.52 6.88 -7.78
C GLU A 97 3.14 7.09 -7.13
N ASN A 98 3.02 8.08 -6.26
CA ASN A 98 1.75 8.48 -5.67
C ASN A 98 1.60 10.01 -5.64
N PHE A 99 1.99 10.66 -6.73
CA PHE A 99 1.80 12.09 -6.93
C PHE A 99 0.31 12.41 -7.19
N ARG A 100 -0.01 13.68 -7.19
CA ARG A 100 -1.31 14.13 -7.70
C ARG A 100 -1.43 13.75 -9.17
N PRO A 101 -2.62 13.31 -9.64
CA PRO A 101 -2.83 12.89 -11.02
C PRO A 101 -2.26 13.86 -12.06
N GLY A 102 -1.63 13.30 -13.10
CA GLY A 102 -0.96 14.04 -14.16
C GLY A 102 0.37 14.71 -13.78
N THR A 103 0.79 14.62 -12.51
CA THR A 103 2.07 15.24 -12.09
C THR A 103 3.27 14.47 -12.62
N PHE A 104 3.21 13.15 -12.65
CA PHE A 104 4.27 12.32 -13.19
C PHE A 104 4.62 12.73 -14.63
N ASP A 105 3.63 12.74 -15.53
CA ASP A 105 3.84 13.07 -16.94
C ASP A 105 4.29 14.53 -17.15
N ARG A 106 3.75 15.45 -16.37
CA ARG A 106 4.15 16.87 -16.44
C ARG A 106 5.60 17.08 -16.00
N LEU A 107 6.06 16.40 -14.95
CA LEU A 107 7.41 16.56 -14.42
C LEU A 107 8.45 15.75 -15.20
N LEU A 108 8.13 14.52 -15.53
CA LEU A 108 9.09 13.54 -16.02
C LEU A 108 8.94 13.25 -17.53
N GLY A 109 7.80 13.64 -18.11
CA GLY A 109 7.56 13.53 -19.55
C GLY A 109 7.29 12.11 -20.02
N PRO A 110 7.36 11.86 -21.34
CA PRO A 110 7.14 10.55 -21.92
C PRO A 110 8.22 9.56 -21.47
N VAL A 111 7.83 8.31 -21.35
CA VAL A 111 8.69 7.19 -20.97
C VAL A 111 8.68 6.14 -22.09
N ARG A 112 9.65 5.24 -22.08
CA ARG A 112 9.76 4.16 -23.08
C ARG A 112 8.56 3.20 -23.01
N ASP A 113 8.24 2.55 -24.13
CA ASP A 113 7.02 1.74 -24.31
C ASP A 113 6.98 0.46 -23.45
N ASP A 114 8.12 -0.03 -23.02
CA ASP A 114 8.25 -1.25 -22.20
C ASP A 114 8.30 -0.99 -20.69
N LEU A 115 8.30 0.29 -20.26
CA LEU A 115 8.28 0.65 -18.86
C LEU A 115 6.90 0.36 -18.25
N ILE A 116 6.90 -0.18 -17.03
CA ILE A 116 5.70 -0.32 -16.21
C ILE A 116 5.65 0.85 -15.22
N VAL A 117 4.60 1.67 -15.30
CA VAL A 117 4.37 2.77 -14.36
C VAL A 117 3.13 2.49 -13.54
N CYS A 118 3.28 2.40 -12.22
CA CYS A 118 2.20 2.19 -11.27
C CYS A 118 1.93 3.49 -10.51
N SER A 119 0.80 4.10 -10.80
CA SER A 119 0.31 5.31 -10.14
C SER A 119 -0.71 4.94 -9.07
N ILE A 120 -0.49 5.37 -7.83
CA ILE A 120 -1.40 5.15 -6.69
C ILE A 120 -1.97 6.50 -6.27
N SER A 121 -3.28 6.65 -6.30
CA SER A 121 -3.93 7.91 -5.96
C SER A 121 -5.25 7.71 -5.23
N GLY A 122 -5.85 8.77 -4.72
CA GLY A 122 -7.09 8.68 -3.95
C GLY A 122 -8.26 8.12 -4.75
N TYR A 123 -8.48 8.67 -5.95
CA TYR A 123 -9.65 8.36 -6.79
C TYR A 123 -9.28 7.94 -8.22
N GLY A 124 -8.02 7.55 -8.45
CA GLY A 124 -7.53 7.20 -9.78
C GLY A 124 -7.06 8.41 -10.59
N GLN A 125 -6.51 8.13 -11.78
CA GLN A 125 -5.97 9.14 -12.69
C GLN A 125 -7.07 9.83 -13.51
N THR A 126 -8.28 9.29 -13.52
CA THR A 126 -9.43 9.77 -14.29
C THR A 126 -10.65 10.00 -13.40
N GLY A 127 -11.73 10.52 -13.99
CA GLY A 127 -12.99 10.73 -13.28
C GLY A 127 -13.11 12.07 -12.57
N PRO A 128 -14.34 12.40 -12.10
CA PRO A 128 -14.67 13.74 -11.57
C PRO A 128 -13.99 14.07 -10.24
N ARG A 129 -13.54 13.07 -9.50
CA ARG A 129 -12.93 13.22 -8.16
C ARG A 129 -11.42 13.05 -8.14
N ARG A 130 -10.77 12.90 -9.29
CA ARG A 130 -9.34 12.61 -9.40
C ARG A 130 -8.43 13.60 -8.65
N ASP A 131 -8.86 14.85 -8.57
CA ASP A 131 -8.09 15.94 -7.96
C ASP A 131 -8.35 16.11 -6.44
N GLU A 132 -9.31 15.33 -5.88
CA GLU A 132 -9.59 15.37 -4.45
C GLU A 132 -8.43 14.72 -3.65
N PRO A 133 -7.98 15.34 -2.55
CA PRO A 133 -7.02 14.73 -1.67
C PRO A 133 -7.63 13.51 -0.95
N ALA A 134 -6.78 12.52 -0.70
CA ALA A 134 -7.20 11.30 -0.03
C ALA A 134 -6.12 10.79 0.92
N PHE A 135 -6.59 10.21 2.01
CA PHE A 135 -5.81 9.48 2.99
C PHE A 135 -6.59 8.22 3.40
N ASP A 136 -5.90 7.21 3.87
CA ASP A 136 -6.50 5.95 4.31
C ASP A 136 -7.75 6.15 5.19
N LEU A 137 -7.62 6.95 6.26
CA LEU A 137 -8.72 7.21 7.19
C LEU A 137 -9.95 7.84 6.48
N THR A 138 -9.71 8.76 5.55
CA THR A 138 -10.78 9.39 4.77
C THR A 138 -11.48 8.36 3.88
N MET A 139 -10.71 7.44 3.30
CA MET A 139 -11.25 6.36 2.47
C MET A 139 -12.02 5.34 3.29
N GLN A 140 -11.53 4.94 4.46
CA GLN A 140 -12.27 4.07 5.37
C GLN A 140 -13.61 4.68 5.80
N ALA A 141 -13.63 6.00 6.06
CA ALA A 141 -14.87 6.68 6.44
C ALA A 141 -15.86 6.76 5.27
N ARG A 142 -15.40 7.20 4.09
CA ARG A 142 -16.25 7.45 2.91
C ARG A 142 -16.77 6.17 2.25
N SER A 143 -15.98 5.10 2.23
CA SER A 143 -16.38 3.82 1.63
C SER A 143 -17.43 3.06 2.44
N GLY A 144 -17.62 3.43 3.71
CA GLY A 144 -18.51 2.71 4.60
C GLY A 144 -17.84 1.57 5.40
N ILE A 145 -16.56 1.30 5.23
CA ILE A 145 -15.83 0.29 6.04
C ILE A 145 -16.01 0.57 7.53
N MET A 146 -15.91 1.84 7.96
CA MET A 146 -16.15 2.21 9.36
C MET A 146 -17.59 1.95 9.83
N SER A 147 -18.56 1.95 8.92
CA SER A 147 -19.96 1.69 9.27
C SER A 147 -20.24 0.23 9.61
N VAL A 148 -19.39 -0.68 9.14
CA VAL A 148 -19.49 -2.13 9.38
C VAL A 148 -18.42 -2.66 10.35
N THR A 149 -17.51 -1.79 10.82
CA THR A 149 -16.40 -2.12 11.72
C THR A 149 -16.68 -1.61 13.12
N GLY A 150 -16.54 -2.46 14.13
CA GLY A 150 -16.73 -2.14 15.55
C GLY A 150 -17.85 -2.92 16.21
N GLU A 151 -18.07 -2.69 17.52
CA GLU A 151 -19.09 -3.36 18.30
C GLU A 151 -20.51 -3.00 17.88
N GLY A 152 -21.43 -3.99 18.00
CA GLY A 152 -22.85 -3.78 17.73
C GLY A 152 -23.45 -2.65 18.58
N GLY A 153 -24.09 -1.68 17.93
CA GLY A 153 -24.63 -0.50 18.62
C GLY A 153 -23.61 0.57 19.03
N GLY A 154 -22.31 0.29 18.89
CA GLY A 154 -21.24 1.25 19.18
C GLY A 154 -21.02 2.31 18.07
N PRO A 155 -20.09 3.25 18.25
CA PRO A 155 -19.71 4.21 17.21
C PRO A 155 -18.98 3.52 16.04
N PRO A 156 -18.95 4.13 14.83
CA PRO A 156 -18.10 3.68 13.75
C PRO A 156 -16.62 3.66 14.17
N ALA A 157 -15.92 2.58 13.81
CA ALA A 157 -14.50 2.43 14.12
C ALA A 157 -13.68 2.22 12.85
N LYS A 158 -12.49 2.81 12.80
CA LYS A 158 -11.53 2.48 11.74
C LYS A 158 -10.91 1.11 12.00
N VAL A 159 -10.41 0.45 10.96
CA VAL A 159 -9.50 -0.68 11.10
C VAL A 159 -8.23 -0.21 11.83
N GLY A 160 -7.66 -1.02 12.69
CA GLY A 160 -6.52 -0.65 13.54
C GLY A 160 -5.27 -0.18 12.78
N VAL A 161 -5.09 -0.66 11.55
CA VAL A 161 -4.01 -0.27 10.63
C VAL A 161 -4.57 0.61 9.50
N ALA A 162 -3.69 1.22 8.69
CA ALA A 162 -4.04 1.91 7.45
C ALA A 162 -4.40 0.88 6.35
N TRP A 163 -5.56 0.24 6.52
CA TRP A 163 -6.00 -0.93 5.77
C TRP A 163 -6.08 -0.70 4.27
N ILE A 164 -6.61 0.47 3.86
CA ILE A 164 -6.79 0.78 2.45
C ILE A 164 -5.44 1.01 1.76
N ASP A 165 -4.51 1.66 2.44
CA ASP A 165 -3.14 1.83 1.93
C ASP A 165 -2.44 0.48 1.75
N VAL A 166 -2.51 -0.41 2.75
CA VAL A 166 -1.91 -1.76 2.67
C VAL A 166 -2.52 -2.55 1.52
N MET A 167 -3.86 -2.59 1.40
CA MET A 167 -4.54 -3.29 0.32
C MET A 167 -4.25 -2.68 -1.05
N SER A 168 -4.15 -1.35 -1.15
CA SER A 168 -3.76 -0.68 -2.40
C SER A 168 -2.32 -1.01 -2.80
N GLY A 169 -1.40 -1.10 -1.81
CA GLY A 169 -0.04 -1.57 -2.02
C GLY A 169 -0.01 -3.01 -2.56
N MET A 170 -0.80 -3.93 -1.99
CA MET A 170 -0.90 -5.31 -2.47
C MET A 170 -1.53 -5.42 -3.85
N ASN A 171 -2.55 -4.60 -4.17
CA ASN A 171 -3.13 -4.50 -5.52
C ASN A 171 -2.09 -3.99 -6.53
N ALA A 172 -1.25 -3.02 -6.13
CA ALA A 172 -0.14 -2.54 -6.95
C ALA A 172 0.87 -3.66 -7.24
N VAL A 173 1.29 -4.43 -6.21
CA VAL A 173 2.18 -5.59 -6.38
C VAL A 173 1.58 -6.59 -7.37
N SER A 174 0.34 -7.02 -7.18
CA SER A 174 -0.33 -8.00 -8.04
C SER A 174 -0.40 -7.51 -9.49
N SER A 175 -0.73 -6.24 -9.70
CA SER A 175 -0.82 -5.62 -11.02
C SER A 175 0.54 -5.48 -11.69
N ILE A 176 1.59 -5.11 -10.93
CA ILE A 176 2.97 -5.03 -11.41
C ILE A 176 3.45 -6.42 -11.86
N LEU A 177 3.25 -7.46 -11.05
CA LEU A 177 3.64 -8.83 -11.38
C LEU A 177 2.94 -9.32 -12.66
N ALA A 178 1.62 -9.06 -12.79
CA ALA A 178 0.87 -9.39 -14.01
C ALA A 178 1.40 -8.64 -15.23
N CYS A 179 1.78 -7.37 -15.09
CA CYS A 179 2.35 -6.58 -16.17
C CYS A 179 3.78 -7.02 -16.54
N LEU A 180 4.61 -7.41 -15.58
CA LEU A 180 5.93 -8.00 -15.83
C LEU A 180 5.77 -9.29 -16.65
N LEU A 181 4.88 -10.20 -16.23
CA LEU A 181 4.60 -11.44 -16.95
C LEU A 181 4.05 -11.18 -18.38
N ARG A 182 3.21 -10.16 -18.56
CA ARG A 182 2.73 -9.75 -19.89
C ARG A 182 3.87 -9.18 -20.73
N ARG A 183 4.75 -8.37 -20.14
CA ARG A 183 5.89 -7.76 -20.82
C ARG A 183 6.84 -8.81 -21.39
N GLU A 184 7.10 -9.89 -20.67
CA GLU A 184 7.91 -11.03 -21.17
C GLU A 184 7.37 -11.59 -22.51
N LYS A 185 6.05 -11.58 -22.69
CA LYS A 185 5.39 -12.11 -23.89
C LYS A 185 5.26 -11.09 -25.02
N THR A 186 5.16 -9.81 -24.69
CA THR A 186 4.75 -8.77 -25.66
C THR A 186 5.82 -7.72 -25.91
N GLY A 187 6.83 -7.62 -25.07
CA GLY A 187 7.81 -6.53 -25.06
C GLY A 187 7.23 -5.18 -24.62
N LYS A 188 5.96 -5.13 -24.17
CA LYS A 188 5.28 -3.86 -23.83
C LYS A 188 5.04 -3.71 -22.35
N GLY A 189 5.34 -2.54 -21.82
CA GLY A 189 5.02 -2.10 -20.48
C GLY A 189 3.55 -1.77 -20.25
N ALA A 190 3.26 -1.04 -19.20
CA ALA A 190 1.90 -0.66 -18.81
C ALA A 190 1.84 0.63 -18.01
N ARG A 191 0.69 1.29 -18.07
CA ARG A 191 0.24 2.26 -17.07
C ARG A 191 -0.77 1.56 -16.16
N ILE A 192 -0.45 1.45 -14.88
CA ILE A 192 -1.29 0.86 -13.84
C ILE A 192 -1.87 2.02 -13.03
N ASP A 193 -3.18 2.04 -12.88
CA ASP A 193 -3.89 3.03 -12.07
C ASP A 193 -4.52 2.34 -10.85
N ILE A 194 -4.00 2.62 -9.67
CA ILE A 194 -4.51 2.09 -8.40
C ILE A 194 -5.21 3.23 -7.66
N SER A 195 -6.50 3.06 -7.48
CA SER A 195 -7.34 3.97 -6.71
C SER A 195 -7.56 3.44 -5.30
N LEU A 196 -7.28 4.27 -4.28
CA LEU A 196 -7.62 3.94 -2.89
C LEU A 196 -9.13 3.75 -2.73
N TRP A 197 -9.93 4.56 -3.45
CA TRP A 197 -11.39 4.46 -3.43
C TRP A 197 -11.88 3.10 -3.96
N ASP A 198 -11.39 2.66 -5.13
CA ASP A 198 -11.80 1.39 -5.72
C ASP A 198 -11.34 0.22 -4.85
N THR A 199 -10.13 0.32 -4.28
CA THR A 199 -9.64 -0.66 -3.30
C THR A 199 -10.53 -0.73 -2.07
N ALA A 200 -10.96 0.43 -1.53
CA ALA A 200 -11.84 0.48 -0.38
C ALA A 200 -13.21 -0.15 -0.69
N MET A 201 -13.79 0.17 -1.86
CA MET A 201 -15.06 -0.41 -2.29
C MET A 201 -14.96 -1.92 -2.52
N ALA A 202 -13.89 -2.39 -3.16
CA ALA A 202 -13.65 -3.81 -3.36
C ALA A 202 -13.46 -4.57 -2.03
N SER A 203 -12.85 -3.92 -1.03
CA SER A 203 -12.63 -4.52 0.30
C SER A 203 -13.89 -4.77 1.10
N LEU A 204 -15.02 -4.17 0.74
CA LEU A 204 -16.32 -4.43 1.39
C LEU A 204 -16.91 -5.79 1.05
N VAL A 205 -16.52 -6.42 -0.05
CA VAL A 205 -16.89 -7.79 -0.49
C VAL A 205 -18.38 -8.07 -0.26
N ASN A 206 -18.70 -9.04 0.63
CA ASN A 206 -20.07 -9.45 0.94
C ASN A 206 -20.93 -8.34 1.57
N GLN A 207 -20.34 -7.42 2.34
CA GLN A 207 -21.09 -6.31 2.95
C GLN A 207 -21.64 -5.36 1.88
N ALA A 208 -20.87 -5.09 0.81
CA ALA A 208 -21.37 -4.31 -0.33
C ALA A 208 -22.54 -5.04 -1.03
N HIS A 209 -22.40 -6.35 -1.30
CA HIS A 209 -23.47 -7.14 -1.92
C HIS A 209 -24.71 -7.25 -1.05
N ASN A 210 -24.56 -7.39 0.27
CA ASN A 210 -25.67 -7.38 1.21
C ASN A 210 -26.45 -6.05 1.14
N ALA A 211 -25.73 -4.92 1.12
CA ALA A 211 -26.36 -3.62 1.00
C ALA A 211 -27.10 -3.45 -0.35
N LEU A 212 -26.46 -3.86 -1.46
CA LEU A 212 -27.08 -3.83 -2.79
C LEU A 212 -28.34 -4.72 -2.89
N ALA A 213 -28.37 -5.84 -2.13
CA ALA A 213 -29.54 -6.70 -2.02
C ALA A 213 -30.62 -6.15 -1.07
N GLY A 214 -30.45 -4.94 -0.55
CA GLY A 214 -31.43 -4.30 0.34
C GLY A 214 -31.30 -4.66 1.82
N MET A 215 -30.25 -5.41 2.21
CA MET A 215 -30.01 -5.76 3.61
C MET A 215 -29.40 -4.56 4.34
N LYS A 216 -29.91 -4.24 5.53
CA LYS A 216 -29.31 -3.22 6.39
C LYS A 216 -28.01 -3.75 6.97
N THR A 217 -26.89 -3.26 6.48
CA THR A 217 -25.56 -3.55 7.05
C THR A 217 -25.35 -2.79 8.36
N SER A 218 -24.63 -3.41 9.29
CA SER A 218 -24.35 -2.81 10.60
C SER A 218 -23.05 -3.36 11.17
N ARG A 219 -22.56 -2.70 12.20
CA ARG A 219 -21.46 -3.23 13.02
C ARG A 219 -21.95 -4.42 13.83
N MET A 220 -21.16 -5.49 13.86
CA MET A 220 -21.54 -6.75 14.46
C MET A 220 -20.47 -7.32 15.41
N GLY A 221 -19.45 -6.50 15.74
CA GLY A 221 -18.32 -6.99 16.53
C GLY A 221 -17.64 -8.16 15.83
N SER A 222 -17.51 -9.27 16.53
CA SER A 222 -16.93 -10.52 16.01
C SER A 222 -17.94 -11.47 15.33
N SER A 223 -19.20 -11.04 15.14
CA SER A 223 -20.22 -11.86 14.48
C SER A 223 -20.12 -11.75 12.95
N HIS A 224 -20.58 -12.81 12.24
CA HIS A 224 -20.56 -12.83 10.77
C HIS A 224 -21.94 -12.46 10.19
N PRO A 225 -22.02 -11.56 9.20
CA PRO A 225 -23.30 -11.06 8.68
C PRO A 225 -24.11 -12.10 7.88
N ASN A 226 -23.45 -13.08 7.28
CA ASN A 226 -24.08 -14.09 6.41
C ASN A 226 -24.05 -15.51 6.98
N LEU A 227 -23.30 -15.78 8.04
CA LEU A 227 -23.24 -17.06 8.70
C LEU A 227 -24.03 -16.97 10.00
N VAL A 228 -25.21 -17.54 10.01
CA VAL A 228 -25.99 -17.75 11.24
C VAL A 228 -25.39 -18.97 11.90
N ALA A 229 -24.51 -18.77 12.88
CA ALA A 229 -24.16 -19.88 13.77
C ALA A 229 -25.43 -20.37 14.47
N ASN A 230 -25.57 -21.70 14.62
CA ASN A 230 -26.65 -22.29 15.39
C ASN A 230 -26.77 -21.54 16.72
N PRO A 231 -27.96 -21.01 17.11
CA PRO A 231 -28.13 -20.25 18.34
C PRO A 231 -27.62 -20.94 19.61
N GLN A 232 -27.46 -22.25 19.57
CA GLN A 232 -26.90 -23.08 20.65
C GLN A 232 -25.34 -23.13 20.61
N GLU A 233 -24.69 -22.74 19.50
CA GLU A 233 -23.23 -22.74 19.32
C GLU A 233 -22.64 -21.33 19.33
N GLN A 234 -23.43 -20.29 19.56
CA GLN A 234 -23.01 -18.90 19.66
C GLN A 234 -22.25 -18.59 20.97
N LYS A 235 -21.25 -19.38 21.29
CA LYS A 235 -20.11 -18.85 22.02
C LYS A 235 -19.02 -18.62 20.99
N PRO A 236 -18.64 -17.36 20.71
CA PRO A 236 -17.47 -17.11 19.90
C PRO A 236 -16.28 -17.75 20.63
N SER A 237 -15.81 -18.87 20.13
CA SER A 237 -14.57 -19.49 20.59
C SER A 237 -13.34 -18.74 20.04
N LEU A 238 -13.54 -17.65 19.32
CA LEU A 238 -12.54 -16.62 19.11
C LEU A 238 -12.49 -15.74 20.35
N ARG A 239 -11.95 -16.27 21.46
CA ARG A 239 -11.26 -15.40 22.40
C ARG A 239 -10.26 -14.64 21.55
N ALA A 240 -10.39 -13.31 21.50
CA ALA A 240 -9.24 -12.48 21.24
C ALA A 240 -8.14 -13.07 22.12
N VAL A 241 -7.05 -13.49 21.51
CA VAL A 241 -5.93 -13.99 22.28
C VAL A 241 -5.49 -12.81 23.14
N ASP A 242 -5.94 -12.79 24.41
CA ASP A 242 -5.40 -11.94 25.47
C ASP A 242 -4.01 -12.50 25.81
N GLY A 243 -3.13 -12.51 24.85
CA GLY A 243 -1.74 -12.82 24.97
C GLY A 243 -1.00 -11.69 24.30
N ASP A 244 0.13 -11.36 24.81
CA ASP A 244 1.00 -10.31 24.31
C ASP A 244 1.24 -10.53 22.80
N LEU A 245 0.36 -9.93 21.98
CA LEU A 245 0.45 -9.95 20.52
C LEU A 245 1.85 -9.44 20.07
N ALA A 246 2.54 -8.73 20.96
CA ALA A 246 3.89 -8.27 20.79
C ALA A 246 4.89 -9.42 20.72
N ASP A 247 4.77 -10.45 21.54
CA ASP A 247 5.73 -11.57 21.57
C ASP A 247 5.53 -12.52 20.38
N GLU A 248 4.28 -12.83 20.00
CA GLU A 248 3.98 -13.63 18.81
C GLU A 248 4.32 -12.89 17.50
N LEU A 249 4.08 -11.58 17.43
CA LEU A 249 4.47 -10.73 16.30
C LEU A 249 6.00 -10.60 16.20
N VAL A 250 6.70 -10.46 17.32
CA VAL A 250 8.17 -10.42 17.35
C VAL A 250 8.76 -11.73 16.85
N GLU A 251 8.18 -12.88 17.23
CA GLU A 251 8.66 -14.18 16.76
C GLU A 251 8.34 -14.40 15.27
N ALA A 252 7.13 -14.05 14.82
CA ALA A 252 6.76 -14.13 13.40
C ALA A 252 7.61 -13.19 12.53
N LEU A 253 7.92 -11.98 13.01
CA LEU A 253 8.78 -11.03 12.31
C LEU A 253 10.25 -11.47 12.33
N ARG A 254 10.73 -12.12 13.40
CA ARG A 254 12.08 -12.73 13.45
C ARG A 254 12.25 -13.82 12.41
N VAL A 255 11.25 -14.66 12.23
CA VAL A 255 11.27 -15.72 11.19
C VAL A 255 11.32 -15.12 9.78
N GLN A 256 10.62 -14.00 9.52
CA GLN A 256 10.66 -13.31 8.22
C GLN A 256 11.94 -12.47 8.00
N LEU A 257 12.61 -12.00 9.06
CA LEU A 257 13.81 -11.18 8.96
C LEU A 257 15.11 -12.00 8.92
N LEU A 258 15.05 -13.29 9.25
CA LEU A 258 16.23 -14.20 9.28
C LEU A 258 16.19 -15.25 8.16
N ALA A 259 15.18 -15.26 7.30
CA ALA A 259 15.07 -16.07 6.10
C ALA A 259 15.46 -15.28 4.85
#